data_d69021a8d25fdb50fe451550ea2fed95
#
_entry.id   d69021a8d25fdb50fe451550ea2fed95
#
_cell.length_a   1.000
_cell.length_b   1.000
_cell.length_c   1.000
_cell.angle_alpha   90.00
_cell.angle_beta   90.00
_cell.angle_gamma   90.00
#
_symmetry.space_group_name_H-M   'P 1'
#
loop_
_entity.id
_entity.type
_entity.pdbx_description
1 polymer ?
#
loop_
_entity_poly.entity_id
_entity_poly.type
_entity_poly.pdbx_seq_one_letter_code
_entity_poly.pdbx_strand_id
1 'polypeptide(L)'
;MGCYHFHLNQLSRGKGQSAIASAAYRAGAKLECTYYGEVSDYTRKGGVVLAEIHLPKQAPERLKDRGTLWNEVEWIEGNKKAQLAHSFDVALMNEFSMEENIELARRFVEEQLVARGMIADLAIHDPKKAKDKIPNPHMHIMVPIRPLQEDGTWGQKQKKVPVLTPDGQPVLNQKGQPVFRAVHTTDWSRKETLEELRSAWARMCNELYEEKGLTERVDARSYEERGIDKIPMVHEGPNVQAMEARGISTALGSLNRLIRALNDMKERAKNLLQWSLLRQSQLMERMLFLHQPTLADYLRNYYDKRNAVTESYAYGTQKAKNTNLKQFAETIRFLEEQDVRTPEQLTEKIQELDTQLKEVSQRLNQQLSALRSVNSNLYAMKEYFETRPVYLELKKKYFGREKFKEEHKKELSGYYRSERILKENLDPSGKIPEGQWKREAASLSEEIAALRKEDKRIHAMLRKYEGIKNHVEALMTEEGEGVSLLETNKREYVTETKEAVRTMKPKKKHHGMEL
;
A
#
# COMPACT_ATOMS: atom_id res chain seq x y z
N MET A 1 -4.60 -11.69 -3.24
CA MET A 1 -3.21 -12.13 -3.45
C MET A 1 -3.25 -13.15 -4.57
N GLY A 2 -2.64 -12.84 -5.72
CA GLY A 2 -2.57 -13.75 -6.86
C GLY A 2 -1.93 -15.09 -6.44
N CYS A 3 -2.38 -16.18 -7.05
CA CYS A 3 -1.83 -17.50 -6.78
C CYS A 3 -0.52 -17.66 -7.57
N TYR A 4 0.62 -17.52 -6.89
CA TYR A 4 1.92 -17.76 -7.51
C TYR A 4 2.30 -19.23 -7.42
N HIS A 5 2.48 -19.88 -8.59
CA HIS A 5 3.04 -21.22 -8.70
C HIS A 5 4.00 -21.26 -9.88
N PHE A 6 5.23 -21.66 -9.62
CA PHE A 6 6.27 -21.84 -10.64
C PHE A 6 7.12 -23.04 -10.26
N HIS A 7 6.88 -24.15 -10.91
CA HIS A 7 7.54 -25.42 -10.61
C HIS A 7 8.34 -25.93 -11.82
N LEU A 8 9.57 -26.40 -11.54
CA LEU A 8 10.43 -27.04 -12.54
C LEU A 8 10.58 -28.52 -12.22
N ASN A 9 10.21 -29.35 -13.15
CA ASN A 9 10.49 -30.79 -13.16
C ASN A 9 11.47 -31.13 -14.27
N GLN A 10 12.17 -32.25 -14.08
CA GLN A 10 12.98 -32.86 -15.15
C GLN A 10 12.29 -34.12 -15.64
N LEU A 11 11.99 -34.16 -16.94
CA LEU A 11 11.54 -35.35 -17.60
C LEU A 11 12.72 -36.29 -17.79
N SER A 12 12.57 -37.53 -17.33
CA SER A 12 13.66 -38.53 -17.37
C SER A 12 13.15 -39.86 -17.83
N ARG A 13 13.84 -40.46 -18.79
CA ARG A 13 13.57 -41.82 -19.28
C ARG A 13 13.71 -42.86 -18.17
N GLY A 14 14.65 -42.68 -17.23
CA GLY A 14 14.83 -43.53 -16.08
C GLY A 14 13.64 -43.58 -15.12
N LYS A 15 12.71 -42.62 -15.23
CA LYS A 15 11.43 -42.60 -14.50
C LYS A 15 10.27 -43.16 -15.32
N GLY A 16 10.53 -43.79 -16.47
CA GLY A 16 9.50 -44.27 -17.38
C GLY A 16 8.76 -43.15 -18.14
N GLN A 17 9.36 -41.96 -18.27
CA GLN A 17 8.74 -40.81 -18.96
C GLN A 17 9.28 -40.72 -20.39
N SER A 18 8.40 -40.35 -21.34
CA SER A 18 8.73 -40.03 -22.72
C SER A 18 8.50 -38.53 -22.98
N ALA A 19 9.41 -37.91 -23.73
CA ALA A 19 9.27 -36.53 -24.17
C ALA A 19 8.10 -36.36 -25.15
N ILE A 20 7.97 -37.31 -26.11
CA ILE A 20 6.84 -37.35 -27.06
C ILE A 20 5.51 -37.47 -26.35
N ALA A 21 5.35 -38.45 -25.44
CA ALA A 21 4.09 -38.61 -24.72
C ALA A 21 3.74 -37.40 -23.87
N SER A 22 4.76 -36.78 -23.25
CA SER A 22 4.59 -35.57 -22.47
C SER A 22 4.19 -34.37 -23.32
N ALA A 23 4.77 -34.20 -24.51
CA ALA A 23 4.44 -33.14 -25.46
C ALA A 23 3.04 -33.35 -26.06
N ALA A 24 2.71 -34.59 -26.46
CA ALA A 24 1.37 -34.94 -26.96
C ALA A 24 0.29 -34.62 -25.91
N TYR A 25 0.52 -34.98 -24.65
CA TYR A 25 -0.41 -34.71 -23.54
C TYR A 25 -0.64 -33.22 -23.33
N ARG A 26 0.44 -32.42 -23.33
CA ARG A 26 0.33 -30.97 -23.12
C ARG A 26 -0.34 -30.24 -24.30
N ALA A 27 0.02 -30.64 -25.51
CA ALA A 27 -0.56 -30.02 -26.70
C ALA A 27 -1.96 -30.54 -27.05
N GLY A 28 -2.45 -31.60 -26.39
CA GLY A 28 -3.69 -32.27 -26.80
C GLY A 28 -3.59 -32.86 -28.22
N ALA A 29 -2.42 -33.37 -28.57
CA ALA A 29 -2.10 -33.81 -29.93
C ALA A 29 -1.91 -35.34 -29.99
N LYS A 30 -1.90 -35.86 -31.24
CA LYS A 30 -1.50 -37.23 -31.53
C LYS A 30 -0.08 -37.21 -32.08
N LEU A 31 0.86 -37.84 -31.37
CA LEU A 31 2.26 -37.89 -31.78
C LEU A 31 2.75 -39.34 -31.77
N GLU A 32 3.56 -39.68 -32.75
CA GLU A 32 4.24 -40.98 -32.82
C GLU A 32 5.67 -40.86 -32.28
N CYS A 33 6.04 -41.75 -31.38
CA CYS A 33 7.39 -41.87 -30.86
C CYS A 33 8.15 -42.89 -31.72
N THR A 34 9.00 -42.45 -32.62
CA THR A 34 9.79 -43.33 -33.50
C THR A 34 10.87 -44.12 -32.70
N TYR A 35 11.26 -43.67 -31.52
CA TYR A 35 12.22 -44.34 -30.67
C TYR A 35 11.64 -45.61 -30.00
N TYR A 36 10.35 -45.57 -29.60
CA TYR A 36 9.67 -46.70 -28.97
C TYR A 36 8.69 -47.42 -29.90
N GLY A 37 8.34 -46.86 -31.05
CA GLY A 37 7.30 -47.37 -31.94
C GLY A 37 5.89 -47.25 -31.38
N GLU A 38 5.66 -46.27 -30.48
CA GLU A 38 4.40 -46.06 -29.79
C GLU A 38 3.73 -44.76 -30.24
N VAL A 39 2.39 -44.77 -30.26
CA VAL A 39 1.60 -43.58 -30.57
C VAL A 39 0.91 -43.08 -29.30
N SER A 40 1.12 -41.83 -28.99
CA SER A 40 0.44 -41.10 -27.90
C SER A 40 -0.67 -40.21 -28.49
N ASP A 41 -1.94 -40.56 -28.20
CA ASP A 41 -3.10 -39.85 -28.73
C ASP A 41 -3.88 -39.16 -27.59
N TYR A 42 -3.78 -37.84 -27.51
CA TYR A 42 -4.47 -37.00 -26.54
C TYR A 42 -5.42 -36.00 -27.21
N THR A 43 -5.83 -36.24 -28.44
CA THR A 43 -6.74 -35.33 -29.23
C THR A 43 -8.10 -35.14 -28.55
N ARG A 44 -8.52 -36.05 -27.69
CA ARG A 44 -9.76 -35.93 -26.90
C ARG A 44 -9.61 -35.10 -25.61
N LYS A 45 -8.39 -34.65 -25.29
CA LYS A 45 -8.14 -33.84 -24.10
C LYS A 45 -8.74 -32.46 -24.27
N GLY A 46 -9.69 -32.10 -23.39
CA GLY A 46 -10.24 -30.75 -23.32
C GLY A 46 -9.38 -29.78 -22.54
N GLY A 47 -9.63 -28.49 -22.72
CA GLY A 47 -9.00 -27.42 -21.92
C GLY A 47 -7.64 -26.96 -22.42
N VAL A 48 -7.17 -27.44 -23.57
CA VAL A 48 -5.98 -26.88 -24.25
C VAL A 48 -6.41 -25.63 -24.99
N VAL A 49 -5.86 -24.47 -24.62
CA VAL A 49 -6.17 -23.16 -25.21
C VAL A 49 -5.18 -22.80 -26.31
N LEU A 50 -3.90 -23.11 -26.05
CA LEU A 50 -2.79 -22.78 -26.94
C LEU A 50 -1.74 -23.90 -26.90
N ALA A 51 -1.10 -24.19 -28.02
CA ALA A 51 0.07 -25.05 -28.08
C ALA A 51 0.97 -24.64 -29.25
N GLU A 52 2.12 -24.06 -28.95
CA GLU A 52 3.05 -23.49 -29.94
C GLU A 52 4.51 -23.74 -29.55
N ILE A 53 5.42 -23.72 -30.52
CA ILE A 53 6.85 -23.86 -30.32
C ILE A 53 7.56 -22.58 -30.69
N HIS A 54 8.39 -22.09 -29.79
CA HIS A 54 9.22 -20.92 -29.95
C HIS A 54 10.67 -21.35 -30.16
N LEU A 55 11.29 -20.85 -31.22
CA LEU A 55 12.62 -21.23 -31.64
C LEU A 55 13.63 -20.09 -31.47
N PRO A 56 14.84 -20.34 -30.95
CA PRO A 56 15.93 -19.38 -31.04
C PRO A 56 16.42 -19.24 -32.49
N LYS A 57 17.08 -18.12 -32.79
CA LYS A 57 17.45 -17.71 -34.16
C LYS A 57 18.24 -18.77 -34.93
N GLN A 58 19.08 -19.55 -34.26
CA GLN A 58 19.89 -20.62 -34.86
C GLN A 58 19.13 -21.93 -35.08
N ALA A 59 17.89 -22.05 -34.60
CA ALA A 59 17.15 -23.29 -34.70
C ALA A 59 16.59 -23.50 -36.10
N PRO A 60 16.76 -24.72 -36.66
CA PRO A 60 16.15 -25.08 -37.93
C PRO A 60 14.61 -25.08 -37.88
N GLU A 61 13.98 -24.55 -38.88
CA GLU A 61 12.51 -24.40 -38.98
C GLU A 61 11.74 -25.73 -38.78
N ARG A 62 12.35 -26.88 -39.16
CA ARG A 62 11.75 -28.20 -38.95
C ARG A 62 11.42 -28.50 -37.48
N LEU A 63 12.11 -27.85 -36.52
CA LEU A 63 11.88 -28.03 -35.08
C LEU A 63 10.62 -27.28 -34.60
N LYS A 64 9.93 -26.55 -35.45
CA LYS A 64 8.56 -26.08 -35.17
C LYS A 64 7.54 -27.22 -35.22
N ASP A 65 7.83 -28.30 -35.92
CA ASP A 65 7.03 -29.52 -35.81
C ASP A 65 7.32 -30.26 -34.51
N ARG A 66 6.30 -30.39 -33.66
CA ARG A 66 6.41 -30.97 -32.32
C ARG A 66 6.84 -32.44 -32.38
N GLY A 67 6.36 -33.16 -33.37
CA GLY A 67 6.74 -34.57 -33.59
C GLY A 67 8.23 -34.70 -33.91
N THR A 68 8.72 -33.90 -34.84
CA THR A 68 10.14 -33.82 -35.23
C THR A 68 11.03 -33.42 -34.04
N LEU A 69 10.70 -32.34 -33.36
CA LEU A 69 11.47 -31.82 -32.22
C LEU A 69 11.67 -32.93 -31.15
N TRP A 70 10.57 -33.49 -30.69
CA TRP A 70 10.66 -34.41 -29.54
C TRP A 70 11.16 -35.81 -29.91
N ASN A 71 10.99 -36.23 -31.16
CA ASN A 71 11.65 -37.45 -31.66
C ASN A 71 13.17 -37.25 -31.79
N GLU A 72 13.64 -36.11 -32.28
CA GLU A 72 15.10 -35.82 -32.28
C GLU A 72 15.67 -35.84 -30.86
N VAL A 73 14.95 -35.28 -29.87
CA VAL A 73 15.35 -35.33 -28.46
C VAL A 73 15.40 -36.76 -27.92
N GLU A 74 14.38 -37.58 -28.20
CA GLU A 74 14.38 -39.00 -27.77
C GLU A 74 15.57 -39.78 -28.37
N TRP A 75 15.90 -39.59 -29.66
CA TRP A 75 17.00 -40.26 -30.32
C TRP A 75 18.37 -39.81 -29.83
N ILE A 76 18.60 -38.50 -29.70
CA ILE A 76 19.93 -38.00 -29.30
C ILE A 76 20.24 -38.31 -27.83
N GLU A 77 19.21 -38.50 -27.02
CA GLU A 77 19.31 -38.88 -25.61
C GLU A 77 19.28 -40.40 -25.40
N GLY A 78 20.09 -41.12 -26.12
CA GLY A 78 20.07 -42.61 -26.18
C GLY A 78 20.33 -43.34 -24.87
N ASN A 79 20.66 -42.71 -23.76
CA ASN A 79 20.90 -43.36 -22.48
C ASN A 79 19.58 -43.76 -21.79
N LYS A 80 19.54 -44.98 -21.21
CA LYS A 80 18.37 -45.51 -20.48
C LYS A 80 17.93 -44.68 -19.28
N LYS A 81 18.81 -43.86 -18.71
CA LYS A 81 18.53 -42.95 -17.60
C LYS A 81 18.61 -41.46 -18.03
N ALA A 82 18.53 -41.21 -19.32
CA ALA A 82 18.68 -39.84 -19.84
C ALA A 82 17.62 -38.88 -19.26
N GLN A 83 18.06 -37.68 -18.95
CA GLN A 83 17.19 -36.55 -18.76
C GLN A 83 16.88 -35.99 -20.16
N LEU A 84 15.59 -35.85 -20.46
CA LEU A 84 15.08 -35.50 -21.80
C LEU A 84 14.78 -34.00 -21.92
N ALA A 85 14.08 -33.44 -20.94
CA ALA A 85 13.63 -32.06 -20.97
C ALA A 85 13.48 -31.46 -19.57
N HIS A 86 13.61 -30.15 -19.49
CA HIS A 86 13.03 -29.35 -18.41
C HIS A 86 11.55 -29.14 -18.68
N SER A 87 10.74 -29.25 -17.64
CA SER A 87 9.30 -29.03 -17.70
C SER A 87 8.90 -28.02 -16.64
N PHE A 88 8.41 -26.90 -17.08
CA PHE A 88 7.88 -25.86 -16.21
C PHE A 88 6.36 -25.98 -16.14
N ASP A 89 5.82 -25.90 -14.93
CA ASP A 89 4.41 -25.82 -14.64
C ASP A 89 4.18 -24.50 -13.91
N VAL A 90 3.47 -23.55 -14.57
CA VAL A 90 3.36 -22.18 -14.10
C VAL A 90 1.89 -21.75 -14.08
N ALA A 91 1.42 -21.24 -12.93
CA ALA A 91 0.08 -20.68 -12.83
C ALA A 91 -0.02 -19.36 -13.60
N LEU A 92 -1.13 -19.19 -14.32
CA LEU A 92 -1.56 -17.94 -14.91
C LEU A 92 -2.51 -17.22 -13.96
N MET A 93 -2.65 -15.93 -14.12
CA MET A 93 -3.40 -15.10 -13.20
C MET A 93 -4.89 -15.10 -13.56
N ASN A 94 -5.74 -15.34 -12.56
CA ASN A 94 -7.20 -15.34 -12.74
C ASN A 94 -7.78 -13.94 -12.98
N GLU A 95 -7.02 -12.91 -12.58
CA GLU A 95 -7.40 -11.51 -12.69
C GLU A 95 -7.15 -10.94 -14.09
N PHE A 96 -6.42 -11.68 -14.93
CA PHE A 96 -6.15 -11.33 -16.32
C PHE A 96 -7.08 -12.07 -17.27
N SER A 97 -7.40 -11.47 -18.40
CA SER A 97 -8.09 -12.18 -19.47
C SER A 97 -7.22 -13.32 -20.01
N MET A 98 -7.81 -14.25 -20.75
CA MET A 98 -7.03 -15.34 -21.36
C MET A 98 -6.06 -14.80 -22.43
N GLU A 99 -6.46 -13.79 -23.18
CA GLU A 99 -5.63 -13.12 -24.18
C GLU A 99 -4.40 -12.46 -23.52
N GLU A 100 -4.60 -11.74 -22.42
CA GLU A 100 -3.52 -11.12 -21.65
C GLU A 100 -2.56 -12.17 -21.07
N ASN A 101 -3.09 -13.27 -20.54
CA ASN A 101 -2.30 -14.38 -20.07
C ASN A 101 -1.48 -15.04 -21.17
N ILE A 102 -2.04 -15.19 -22.37
CA ILE A 102 -1.34 -15.73 -23.56
C ILE A 102 -0.19 -14.80 -23.96
N GLU A 103 -0.45 -13.49 -24.03
CA GLU A 103 0.56 -12.50 -24.41
C GLU A 103 1.70 -12.45 -23.38
N LEU A 104 1.36 -12.45 -22.09
CA LEU A 104 2.34 -12.49 -21.01
C LEU A 104 3.18 -13.77 -21.05
N ALA A 105 2.57 -14.93 -21.31
CA ALA A 105 3.26 -16.20 -21.45
C ALA A 105 4.22 -16.21 -22.64
N ARG A 106 3.79 -15.70 -23.81
CA ARG A 106 4.65 -15.55 -24.98
C ARG A 106 5.84 -14.64 -24.71
N ARG A 107 5.58 -13.48 -24.13
CA ARG A 107 6.63 -12.53 -23.75
C ARG A 107 7.65 -13.17 -22.79
N PHE A 108 7.18 -13.91 -21.78
CA PHE A 108 8.05 -14.64 -20.87
C PHE A 108 8.90 -15.68 -21.61
N VAL A 109 8.31 -16.48 -22.47
CA VAL A 109 9.02 -17.51 -23.26
C VAL A 109 10.09 -16.87 -24.13
N GLU A 110 9.75 -15.83 -24.87
CA GLU A 110 10.69 -15.15 -25.78
C GLU A 110 11.85 -14.48 -25.03
N GLU A 111 11.54 -13.68 -24.01
CA GLU A 111 12.53 -12.89 -23.29
C GLU A 111 13.41 -13.72 -22.36
N GLN A 112 12.85 -14.78 -21.73
CA GLN A 112 13.55 -15.49 -20.67
C GLN A 112 14.09 -16.86 -21.09
N LEU A 113 13.50 -17.51 -22.07
CA LEU A 113 13.92 -18.84 -22.52
C LEU A 113 14.56 -18.80 -23.91
N VAL A 114 13.87 -18.29 -24.91
CA VAL A 114 14.37 -18.24 -26.30
C VAL A 114 15.59 -17.33 -26.42
N ALA A 115 15.60 -16.18 -25.74
CA ALA A 115 16.75 -15.29 -25.69
C ALA A 115 18.00 -15.95 -25.09
N ARG A 116 17.85 -17.00 -24.26
CA ARG A 116 18.95 -17.82 -23.71
C ARG A 116 19.35 -19.00 -24.65
N GLY A 117 18.76 -19.06 -25.83
CA GLY A 117 19.00 -20.13 -26.81
C GLY A 117 18.21 -21.40 -26.57
N MET A 118 17.18 -21.36 -25.74
CA MET A 118 16.31 -22.50 -25.47
C MET A 118 15.25 -22.64 -26.57
N ILE A 119 14.92 -23.86 -26.97
CA ILE A 119 13.68 -24.15 -27.69
C ILE A 119 12.59 -24.32 -26.63
N ALA A 120 11.47 -23.63 -26.77
CA ALA A 120 10.38 -23.72 -25.81
C ALA A 120 9.08 -24.23 -26.46
N ASP A 121 8.59 -25.37 -26.03
CA ASP A 121 7.28 -25.90 -26.38
C ASP A 121 6.27 -25.46 -25.32
N LEU A 122 5.51 -24.40 -25.61
CA LEU A 122 4.51 -23.79 -24.76
C LEU A 122 3.14 -24.40 -25.00
N ALA A 123 2.45 -24.77 -23.92
CA ALA A 123 1.03 -25.12 -23.95
C ALA A 123 0.29 -24.43 -22.80
N ILE A 124 -0.84 -23.80 -23.09
CA ILE A 124 -1.69 -23.14 -22.10
C ILE A 124 -2.97 -23.95 -21.94
N HIS A 125 -3.31 -24.21 -20.71
CA HIS A 125 -4.49 -24.97 -20.33
C HIS A 125 -5.44 -24.12 -19.49
N ASP A 126 -6.73 -24.22 -19.81
CA ASP A 126 -7.84 -23.76 -18.99
C ASP A 126 -8.84 -24.91 -18.81
N PRO A 127 -8.63 -25.79 -17.81
CA PRO A 127 -9.50 -26.93 -17.60
C PRO A 127 -10.90 -26.46 -17.17
N LYS A 128 -11.94 -26.91 -17.89
CA LYS A 128 -13.34 -26.66 -17.51
C LYS A 128 -13.58 -27.22 -16.11
N LYS A 129 -14.08 -26.40 -15.19
CA LYS A 129 -14.32 -26.76 -13.80
C LYS A 129 -15.80 -26.92 -13.48
N ALA A 130 -16.11 -27.75 -12.47
CA ALA A 130 -17.39 -27.73 -11.78
C ALA A 130 -17.68 -26.31 -11.25
N LYS A 131 -18.96 -25.91 -11.26
CA LYS A 131 -19.43 -24.55 -10.96
C LYS A 131 -18.85 -23.87 -9.73
N ASP A 132 -18.34 -24.65 -8.77
CA ASP A 132 -17.89 -24.17 -7.45
C ASP A 132 -16.35 -24.16 -7.26
N LYS A 133 -15.57 -24.35 -8.31
CA LYS A 133 -14.10 -24.37 -8.22
C LYS A 133 -13.47 -23.10 -8.80
N ILE A 134 -12.46 -22.59 -8.10
CA ILE A 134 -11.64 -21.45 -8.57
C ILE A 134 -11.00 -21.82 -9.93
N PRO A 135 -11.04 -20.96 -10.94
CA PRO A 135 -10.32 -21.16 -12.19
C PRO A 135 -8.82 -21.39 -11.94
N ASN A 136 -8.21 -22.23 -12.76
CA ASN A 136 -6.79 -22.54 -12.63
C ASN A 136 -6.13 -22.57 -14.01
N PRO A 137 -6.16 -21.47 -14.74
CA PRO A 137 -5.41 -21.35 -15.97
C PRO A 137 -3.92 -21.53 -15.65
N HIS A 138 -3.23 -22.30 -16.46
CA HIS A 138 -1.82 -22.58 -16.26
C HIS A 138 -1.12 -22.86 -17.58
N MET A 139 0.17 -22.60 -17.62
CA MET A 139 1.01 -22.93 -18.76
C MET A 139 1.99 -24.03 -18.39
N HIS A 140 2.24 -24.89 -19.38
CA HIS A 140 3.31 -25.86 -19.38
C HIS A 140 4.35 -25.46 -20.42
N ILE A 141 5.61 -25.47 -20.07
CA ILE A 141 6.69 -25.21 -21.03
C ILE A 141 7.66 -26.39 -20.96
N MET A 142 7.91 -26.99 -22.11
CA MET A 142 8.96 -28.02 -22.22
C MET A 142 10.15 -27.47 -22.99
N VAL A 143 11.35 -27.70 -22.45
CA VAL A 143 12.61 -27.23 -23.03
C VAL A 143 13.58 -28.41 -23.10
N PRO A 144 14.14 -28.75 -24.29
CA PRO A 144 15.20 -29.74 -24.38
C PRO A 144 16.42 -29.36 -23.53
N ILE A 145 17.08 -30.35 -22.92
CA ILE A 145 18.23 -30.07 -22.05
C ILE A 145 19.50 -29.75 -22.87
N ARG A 146 19.56 -30.19 -24.12
CA ARG A 146 20.69 -29.88 -25.00
C ARG A 146 20.52 -28.52 -25.66
N PRO A 147 21.54 -27.70 -25.67
CA PRO A 147 21.55 -26.50 -26.49
C PRO A 147 21.68 -26.84 -27.98
N LEU A 148 21.28 -25.93 -28.84
CA LEU A 148 21.67 -25.92 -30.23
C LEU A 148 22.99 -25.16 -30.41
N GLN A 149 23.80 -25.63 -31.36
CA GLN A 149 24.97 -24.93 -31.85
C GLN A 149 24.56 -23.84 -32.86
N GLU A 150 25.50 -22.99 -33.26
CA GLU A 150 25.24 -21.92 -34.23
C GLU A 150 24.81 -22.45 -35.60
N ASP A 151 25.25 -23.66 -35.98
CA ASP A 151 24.88 -24.35 -37.22
C ASP A 151 23.51 -25.07 -37.14
N GLY A 152 22.79 -24.92 -36.03
CA GLY A 152 21.50 -25.56 -35.79
C GLY A 152 21.57 -27.05 -35.43
N THR A 153 22.73 -27.62 -35.20
CA THR A 153 22.91 -28.99 -34.70
C THR A 153 22.82 -29.06 -33.19
N TRP A 154 22.48 -30.27 -32.66
CA TRP A 154 22.42 -30.44 -31.20
C TRP A 154 23.79 -30.46 -30.56
N GLY A 155 24.02 -29.60 -29.60
CA GLY A 155 25.22 -29.54 -28.78
C GLY A 155 25.29 -30.63 -27.71
N GLN A 156 26.35 -30.62 -26.94
CA GLN A 156 26.54 -31.53 -25.81
C GLN A 156 26.02 -30.90 -24.52
N LYS A 157 25.41 -31.72 -23.62
CA LYS A 157 24.98 -31.27 -22.29
C LYS A 157 26.16 -30.89 -21.39
N GLN A 158 27.25 -31.62 -21.53
CA GLN A 158 28.42 -31.49 -20.67
C GLN A 158 29.70 -31.61 -21.50
N LYS A 159 30.70 -30.87 -21.10
CA LYS A 159 32.07 -30.96 -21.61
C LYS A 159 33.01 -31.42 -20.51
N LYS A 160 34.01 -32.21 -20.89
CA LYS A 160 35.09 -32.59 -19.98
C LYS A 160 36.12 -31.48 -19.93
N VAL A 161 36.35 -30.92 -18.75
CA VAL A 161 37.41 -29.96 -18.50
C VAL A 161 38.44 -30.55 -17.54
N PRO A 162 39.75 -30.30 -17.74
CA PRO A 162 40.76 -30.80 -16.82
C PRO A 162 40.56 -30.12 -15.45
N VAL A 163 40.78 -30.89 -14.39
CA VAL A 163 40.90 -30.35 -13.04
C VAL A 163 42.28 -29.73 -12.91
N LEU A 164 42.34 -28.44 -12.59
CA LEU A 164 43.58 -27.70 -12.43
C LEU A 164 43.91 -27.53 -10.95
N THR A 165 45.21 -27.57 -10.64
CA THR A 165 45.78 -27.12 -9.36
C THR A 165 45.62 -25.59 -9.23
N PRO A 166 45.84 -24.98 -8.04
CA PRO A 166 45.83 -23.53 -7.88
C PRO A 166 46.82 -22.81 -8.80
N ASP A 167 47.93 -23.51 -9.20
CA ASP A 167 48.96 -22.99 -10.10
C ASP A 167 48.63 -23.19 -11.59
N GLY A 168 47.39 -23.62 -11.91
CA GLY A 168 46.93 -23.77 -13.28
C GLY A 168 47.41 -25.04 -14.01
N GLN A 169 48.08 -25.99 -13.33
CA GLN A 169 48.55 -27.27 -13.92
C GLN A 169 47.46 -28.35 -13.81
N PRO A 170 47.33 -29.27 -14.79
CA PRO A 170 46.41 -30.38 -14.71
C PRO A 170 46.72 -31.30 -13.52
N VAL A 171 45.70 -31.62 -12.72
CA VAL A 171 45.80 -32.68 -11.70
C VAL A 171 45.90 -34.02 -12.40
N LEU A 172 46.93 -34.80 -12.06
CA LEU A 172 47.17 -36.14 -12.61
C LEU A 172 46.63 -37.23 -11.68
N ASN A 173 46.07 -38.29 -12.26
CA ASN A 173 45.70 -39.48 -11.52
C ASN A 173 46.95 -40.36 -11.20
N GLN A 174 46.75 -41.47 -10.50
CA GLN A 174 47.85 -42.40 -10.15
C GLN A 174 48.60 -42.99 -11.36
N LYS A 175 48.03 -42.87 -12.58
CA LYS A 175 48.62 -43.36 -13.83
C LYS A 175 49.29 -42.21 -14.64
N GLY A 176 49.43 -41.02 -14.05
CA GLY A 176 50.03 -39.85 -14.72
C GLY A 176 49.13 -39.21 -15.79
N GLN A 177 47.83 -39.51 -15.81
CA GLN A 177 46.88 -38.96 -16.78
C GLN A 177 46.09 -37.79 -16.15
N PRO A 178 45.77 -36.74 -16.92
CA PRO A 178 44.93 -35.64 -16.43
C PRO A 178 43.56 -36.12 -15.92
N VAL A 179 43.17 -35.63 -14.77
CA VAL A 179 41.85 -35.82 -14.20
C VAL A 179 40.91 -34.82 -14.85
N PHE A 180 39.78 -35.30 -15.33
CA PHE A 180 38.74 -34.44 -15.94
C PHE A 180 37.51 -34.40 -15.06
N ARG A 181 36.84 -33.27 -14.97
CA ARG A 181 35.49 -33.12 -14.44
C ARG A 181 34.50 -32.76 -15.56
N ALA A 182 33.30 -33.30 -15.46
CA ALA A 182 32.21 -32.90 -16.34
C ALA A 182 31.64 -31.55 -15.86
N VAL A 183 31.51 -30.62 -16.79
CA VAL A 183 30.89 -29.31 -16.55
C VAL A 183 29.74 -29.15 -17.53
N HIS A 184 28.59 -28.67 -17.05
CA HIS A 184 27.45 -28.39 -17.92
C HIS A 184 27.81 -27.31 -18.93
N THR A 185 27.35 -27.46 -20.17
CA THR A 185 27.60 -26.50 -21.26
C THR A 185 26.70 -25.28 -21.16
N THR A 186 25.59 -25.42 -20.46
CA THR A 186 24.63 -24.34 -20.19
C THR A 186 24.43 -24.19 -18.68
N ASP A 187 23.85 -23.08 -18.27
CA ASP A 187 23.45 -22.78 -16.90
C ASP A 187 21.98 -23.14 -16.61
N TRP A 188 21.26 -23.69 -17.59
CA TRP A 188 19.81 -23.90 -17.56
C TRP A 188 19.31 -24.78 -16.39
N SER A 189 20.17 -25.65 -15.86
CA SER A 189 19.89 -26.52 -14.72
C SER A 189 20.34 -25.96 -13.38
N ARG A 190 20.90 -24.74 -13.33
CA ARG A 190 21.40 -24.14 -12.11
C ARG A 190 20.23 -23.59 -11.27
N LYS A 191 20.43 -23.60 -9.96
CA LYS A 191 19.48 -23.05 -9.01
C LYS A 191 19.25 -21.56 -9.22
N GLU A 192 20.34 -20.83 -9.47
CA GLU A 192 20.35 -19.40 -9.71
C GLU A 192 19.48 -19.04 -10.93
N THR A 193 19.63 -19.77 -12.03
CA THR A 193 18.83 -19.57 -13.25
C THR A 193 17.33 -19.82 -12.97
N LEU A 194 16.98 -20.82 -12.17
CA LEU A 194 15.60 -21.05 -11.77
C LEU A 194 15.04 -19.90 -10.92
N GLU A 195 15.84 -19.36 -10.01
CA GLU A 195 15.45 -18.20 -9.17
C GLU A 195 15.26 -16.94 -10.01
N GLU A 196 16.13 -16.73 -11.01
CA GLU A 196 15.97 -15.64 -12.00
C GLU A 196 14.67 -15.78 -12.79
N LEU A 197 14.39 -16.96 -13.32
CA LEU A 197 13.15 -17.22 -14.08
C LEU A 197 11.89 -17.01 -13.23
N ARG A 198 11.91 -17.47 -11.98
CA ARG A 198 10.82 -17.24 -11.02
C ARG A 198 10.61 -15.75 -10.75
N SER A 199 11.70 -15.04 -10.51
CA SER A 199 11.67 -13.61 -10.24
C SER A 199 11.21 -12.81 -11.47
N ALA A 200 11.66 -13.20 -12.67
CA ALA A 200 11.23 -12.59 -13.93
C ALA A 200 9.73 -12.77 -14.15
N TRP A 201 9.20 -13.99 -13.95
CA TRP A 201 7.76 -14.24 -14.07
C TRP A 201 6.95 -13.40 -13.08
N ALA A 202 7.35 -13.37 -11.80
CA ALA A 202 6.68 -12.56 -10.79
C ALA A 202 6.70 -11.06 -11.13
N ARG A 203 7.84 -10.55 -11.62
CA ARG A 203 7.97 -9.16 -12.05
C ARG A 203 7.04 -8.84 -13.20
N MET A 204 7.02 -9.65 -14.26
CA MET A 204 6.18 -9.45 -15.44
C MET A 204 4.68 -9.49 -15.09
N CYS A 205 4.26 -10.38 -14.19
CA CYS A 205 2.90 -10.38 -13.65
C CYS A 205 2.59 -9.09 -12.89
N ASN A 206 3.53 -8.62 -12.05
CA ASN A 206 3.32 -7.41 -11.26
C ASN A 206 3.29 -6.13 -12.11
N GLU A 207 4.07 -6.07 -13.18
CA GLU A 207 3.99 -5.00 -14.18
C GLU A 207 2.58 -4.91 -14.78
N LEU A 208 2.01 -6.05 -15.21
CA LEU A 208 0.66 -6.09 -15.76
C LEU A 208 -0.43 -5.77 -14.71
N TYR A 209 -0.26 -6.21 -13.45
CA TYR A 209 -1.14 -5.80 -12.35
C TYR A 209 -1.13 -4.28 -12.15
N GLU A 210 0.05 -3.65 -12.27
CA GLU A 210 0.22 -2.22 -12.13
C GLU A 210 -0.39 -1.45 -13.31
N GLU A 211 -0.13 -1.88 -14.54
CA GLU A 211 -0.72 -1.32 -15.77
C GLU A 211 -2.26 -1.32 -15.71
N LYS A 212 -2.84 -2.36 -15.11
CA LYS A 212 -4.30 -2.49 -14.93
C LYS A 212 -4.85 -1.77 -13.70
N GLY A 213 -3.99 -1.14 -12.89
CA GLY A 213 -4.40 -0.50 -11.62
C GLY A 213 -4.91 -1.47 -10.56
N LEU A 214 -4.55 -2.76 -10.66
CA LEU A 214 -4.94 -3.79 -9.69
C LEU A 214 -3.98 -3.78 -8.49
N THR A 215 -4.52 -4.09 -7.31
CA THR A 215 -3.76 -4.11 -6.04
C THR A 215 -3.06 -5.42 -5.76
N GLU A 216 -3.44 -6.48 -6.48
CA GLU A 216 -2.86 -7.81 -6.37
C GLU A 216 -1.39 -7.78 -6.76
N ARG A 217 -0.59 -8.57 -6.05
CA ARG A 217 0.83 -8.77 -6.35
C ARG A 217 1.21 -10.22 -6.11
N VAL A 218 2.17 -10.72 -6.87
CA VAL A 218 2.79 -12.04 -6.70
C VAL A 218 4.24 -11.88 -6.26
N ASP A 219 4.73 -12.82 -5.46
CA ASP A 219 6.10 -12.81 -4.95
C ASP A 219 6.70 -14.21 -5.10
N ALA A 220 7.84 -14.29 -5.77
CA ALA A 220 8.55 -15.53 -6.04
C ALA A 220 9.32 -16.09 -4.83
N ARG A 221 9.54 -15.24 -3.80
CA ARG A 221 10.30 -15.60 -2.61
C ARG A 221 9.51 -16.51 -1.69
N SER A 222 10.20 -17.37 -0.98
CA SER A 222 9.63 -18.22 0.06
C SER A 222 9.04 -17.40 1.21
N TYR A 223 8.20 -18.00 2.03
CA TYR A 223 7.68 -17.35 3.25
C TYR A 223 8.80 -16.91 4.18
N GLU A 224 9.87 -17.69 4.29
CA GLU A 224 11.04 -17.38 5.12
C GLU A 224 11.77 -16.13 4.62
N GLU A 225 12.06 -16.06 3.32
CA GLU A 225 12.70 -14.87 2.70
C GLU A 225 11.83 -13.62 2.79
N ARG A 226 10.51 -13.79 2.87
CA ARG A 226 9.53 -12.70 3.06
C ARG A 226 9.33 -12.33 4.53
N GLY A 227 9.98 -13.02 5.46
CA GLY A 227 9.77 -12.84 6.90
C GLY A 227 8.36 -13.25 7.38
N ILE A 228 7.65 -14.06 6.61
CA ILE A 228 6.30 -14.55 6.95
C ILE A 228 6.45 -15.85 7.76
N ASP A 229 6.08 -15.80 9.03
CA ASP A 229 6.13 -16.95 9.92
C ASP A 229 4.95 -17.92 9.68
N LYS A 230 4.92 -18.53 8.46
CA LYS A 230 3.96 -19.57 8.09
C LYS A 230 4.70 -20.80 7.57
N ILE A 231 4.21 -21.98 7.94
CA ILE A 231 4.70 -23.25 7.40
C ILE A 231 4.08 -23.42 5.99
N PRO A 232 4.89 -23.62 4.94
CA PRO A 232 4.37 -23.86 3.59
C PRO A 232 3.65 -25.20 3.52
N MET A 233 2.57 -25.25 2.73
CA MET A 233 1.87 -26.49 2.44
C MET A 233 2.66 -27.35 1.44
N VAL A 234 2.51 -28.65 1.52
CA VAL A 234 3.11 -29.59 0.58
C VAL A 234 2.18 -29.74 -0.64
N HIS A 235 2.76 -29.76 -1.84
CA HIS A 235 1.98 -29.93 -3.07
C HIS A 235 1.29 -31.30 -3.10
N GLU A 236 -0.01 -31.29 -3.25
CA GLU A 236 -0.83 -32.49 -3.46
C GLU A 236 -0.94 -32.74 -4.96
N GLY A 237 -0.38 -33.85 -5.44
CA GLY A 237 -0.56 -34.24 -6.83
C GLY A 237 -2.02 -34.57 -7.15
N PRO A 238 -2.40 -34.65 -8.46
CA PRO A 238 -3.79 -34.88 -8.89
C PRO A 238 -4.43 -36.13 -8.30
N ASN A 239 -3.65 -37.21 -8.09
CA ASN A 239 -4.14 -38.43 -7.50
C ASN A 239 -4.55 -38.25 -6.03
N VAL A 240 -3.75 -37.52 -5.23
CA VAL A 240 -4.05 -37.23 -3.82
C VAL A 240 -5.31 -36.35 -3.74
N GLN A 241 -5.39 -35.32 -4.56
CA GLN A 241 -6.58 -34.46 -4.64
C GLN A 241 -7.84 -35.24 -5.01
N ALA A 242 -7.73 -36.18 -5.98
CA ALA A 242 -8.86 -37.03 -6.37
C ALA A 242 -9.29 -38.01 -5.26
N MET A 243 -8.36 -38.53 -4.48
CA MET A 243 -8.66 -39.39 -3.32
C MET A 243 -9.32 -38.60 -2.20
N GLU A 244 -8.76 -37.44 -1.83
CA GLU A 244 -9.30 -36.55 -0.80
C GLU A 244 -10.71 -36.05 -1.18
N ALA A 245 -10.94 -35.72 -2.46
CA ALA A 245 -12.25 -35.34 -2.97
C ALA A 245 -13.33 -36.46 -2.85
N ARG A 246 -12.90 -37.72 -2.82
CA ARG A 246 -13.76 -38.88 -2.59
C ARG A 246 -13.91 -39.23 -1.11
N GLY A 247 -13.35 -38.42 -0.20
CA GLY A 247 -13.38 -38.65 1.25
C GLY A 247 -12.32 -39.68 1.72
N ILE A 248 -11.40 -40.07 0.86
CA ILE A 248 -10.28 -40.99 1.22
C ILE A 248 -9.14 -40.16 1.78
N SER A 249 -8.90 -40.29 3.10
CA SER A 249 -7.81 -39.56 3.76
C SER A 249 -6.46 -40.07 3.33
N THR A 250 -5.58 -39.16 2.91
CA THR A 250 -4.21 -39.46 2.51
C THR A 250 -3.20 -38.89 3.50
N ALA A 251 -1.98 -39.42 3.52
CA ALA A 251 -0.91 -38.91 4.38
C ALA A 251 -0.58 -37.42 4.07
N LEU A 252 -0.50 -37.05 2.77
CA LEU A 252 -0.23 -35.68 2.35
C LEU A 252 -1.40 -34.72 2.67
N GLY A 253 -2.65 -35.14 2.43
CA GLY A 253 -3.83 -34.36 2.78
C GLY A 253 -3.92 -34.13 4.29
N SER A 254 -3.62 -35.17 5.09
CA SER A 254 -3.59 -35.08 6.56
C SER A 254 -2.48 -34.12 7.03
N LEU A 255 -1.28 -34.22 6.42
CA LEU A 255 -0.19 -33.27 6.70
C LEU A 255 -0.58 -31.82 6.40
N ASN A 256 -1.20 -31.56 5.24
CA ASN A 256 -1.64 -30.23 4.88
C ASN A 256 -2.75 -29.69 5.79
N ARG A 257 -3.66 -30.55 6.26
CA ARG A 257 -4.65 -30.18 7.30
C ARG A 257 -3.96 -29.78 8.61
N LEU A 258 -2.95 -30.54 9.03
CA LEU A 258 -2.15 -30.22 10.22
C LEU A 258 -1.40 -28.89 10.05
N ILE A 259 -0.75 -28.66 8.90
CA ILE A 259 -0.05 -27.40 8.60
C ILE A 259 -1.00 -26.20 8.66
N ARG A 260 -2.21 -26.32 8.08
CA ARG A 260 -3.24 -25.27 8.18
C ARG A 260 -3.60 -24.99 9.64
N ALA A 261 -3.92 -26.04 10.40
CA ALA A 261 -4.26 -25.90 11.81
C ALA A 261 -3.14 -25.23 12.62
N LEU A 262 -1.88 -25.60 12.37
CA LEU A 262 -0.71 -24.98 13.03
C LEU A 262 -0.55 -23.51 12.65
N ASN A 263 -0.72 -23.15 11.37
CA ASN A 263 -0.67 -21.76 10.92
C ASN A 263 -1.79 -20.92 11.54
N ASP A 264 -3.01 -21.47 11.62
CA ASP A 264 -4.16 -20.82 12.27
C ASP A 264 -3.92 -20.63 13.78
N MET A 265 -3.34 -21.64 14.45
CA MET A 265 -2.96 -21.53 15.87
C MET A 265 -1.89 -20.46 16.09
N LYS A 266 -0.86 -20.39 15.24
CA LYS A 266 0.17 -19.34 15.28
C LYS A 266 -0.44 -17.96 15.14
N GLU A 267 -1.34 -17.77 14.19
CA GLU A 267 -2.00 -16.47 13.95
C GLU A 267 -2.88 -16.06 15.15
N ARG A 268 -3.66 -17.01 15.69
CA ARG A 268 -4.47 -16.78 16.90
C ARG A 268 -3.60 -16.42 18.11
N ALA A 269 -2.49 -17.13 18.31
CA ALA A 269 -1.55 -16.85 19.39
C ALA A 269 -0.92 -15.46 19.26
N LYS A 270 -0.55 -15.06 18.03
CA LYS A 270 -0.02 -13.73 17.75
C LYS A 270 -1.03 -12.63 18.04
N ASN A 271 -2.28 -12.81 17.59
CA ASN A 271 -3.36 -11.86 17.85
C ASN A 271 -3.69 -11.74 19.35
N LEU A 272 -3.69 -12.86 20.08
CA LEU A 272 -3.89 -12.88 21.52
C LEU A 272 -2.76 -12.15 22.27
N LEU A 273 -1.51 -12.35 21.83
CA LEU A 273 -0.36 -11.63 22.38
C LEU A 273 -0.47 -10.12 22.15
N GLN A 274 -0.81 -9.70 20.94
CA GLN A 274 -1.02 -8.28 20.61
C GLN A 274 -2.15 -7.68 21.45
N TRP A 275 -3.28 -8.39 21.57
CA TRP A 275 -4.39 -7.96 22.42
C TRP A 275 -3.97 -7.84 23.89
N SER A 276 -3.21 -8.82 24.40
CA SER A 276 -2.71 -8.81 25.78
C SER A 276 -1.78 -7.63 26.05
N LEU A 277 -0.86 -7.34 25.12
CA LEU A 277 0.05 -6.18 25.22
C LEU A 277 -0.70 -4.85 25.18
N LEU A 278 -1.70 -4.72 24.29
CA LEU A 278 -2.55 -3.54 24.23
C LEU A 278 -3.34 -3.36 25.54
N ARG A 279 -3.90 -4.46 26.05
CA ARG A 279 -4.65 -4.42 27.33
C ARG A 279 -3.76 -4.06 28.51
N GLN A 280 -2.54 -4.57 28.55
CA GLN A 280 -1.55 -4.21 29.55
C GLN A 280 -1.21 -2.72 29.50
N SER A 281 -0.98 -2.16 28.30
CA SER A 281 -0.74 -0.73 28.10
C SER A 281 -1.90 0.12 28.62
N GLN A 282 -3.14 -0.23 28.27
CA GLN A 282 -4.34 0.45 28.75
C GLN A 282 -4.50 0.39 30.28
N LEU A 283 -4.17 -0.74 30.90
CA LEU A 283 -4.22 -0.88 32.35
C LEU A 283 -3.13 -0.04 33.02
N MET A 284 -1.92 0.00 32.45
CA MET A 284 -0.83 0.85 32.94
C MET A 284 -1.18 2.34 32.86
N GLU A 285 -1.73 2.78 31.71
CA GLU A 285 -2.24 4.15 31.59
C GLU A 285 -3.29 4.46 32.66
N ARG A 286 -4.25 3.56 32.88
CA ARG A 286 -5.25 3.72 33.92
C ARG A 286 -4.65 3.81 35.32
N MET A 287 -3.64 2.98 35.65
CA MET A 287 -2.94 3.02 36.93
C MET A 287 -2.17 4.34 37.12
N LEU A 288 -1.52 4.84 36.04
CA LEU A 288 -0.86 6.15 36.06
C LEU A 288 -1.86 7.28 36.30
N PHE A 289 -3.05 7.22 35.67
CA PHE A 289 -4.12 8.20 35.89
C PHE A 289 -4.70 8.16 37.30
N LEU A 290 -4.79 7.00 37.93
CA LEU A 290 -5.29 6.87 39.30
C LEU A 290 -4.35 7.49 40.37
N HIS A 291 -3.07 7.72 40.03
CA HIS A 291 -2.07 8.32 40.93
C HIS A 291 -1.76 9.79 40.57
N GLN A 292 -2.38 10.35 39.53
CA GLN A 292 -2.25 11.77 39.22
C GLN A 292 -3.50 12.53 39.71
N PRO A 293 -3.33 13.66 40.42
CA PRO A 293 -4.48 14.48 40.75
C PRO A 293 -5.15 14.95 39.45
N THR A 294 -6.44 14.71 39.37
CA THR A 294 -7.27 15.11 38.23
C THR A 294 -7.60 16.60 38.33
N LEU A 295 -8.02 17.20 37.19
CA LEU A 295 -8.58 18.58 37.23
C LEU A 295 -9.74 18.71 38.22
N ALA A 296 -10.52 17.64 38.44
CA ALA A 296 -11.58 17.62 39.41
C ALA A 296 -11.05 17.76 40.85
N ASP A 297 -9.90 17.14 41.16
CA ASP A 297 -9.25 17.24 42.47
C ASP A 297 -8.71 18.67 42.75
N TYR A 298 -8.05 19.27 41.73
CA TYR A 298 -7.60 20.65 41.83
C TYR A 298 -8.77 21.63 41.99
N LEU A 299 -9.82 21.46 41.20
CA LEU A 299 -11.00 22.32 41.28
C LEU A 299 -11.76 22.14 42.61
N ARG A 300 -11.83 20.92 43.17
CA ARG A 300 -12.39 20.69 44.49
C ARG A 300 -11.61 21.48 45.53
N ASN A 301 -10.29 21.35 45.56
CA ASN A 301 -9.45 22.10 46.49
C ASN A 301 -9.60 23.62 46.35
N TYR A 302 -9.71 24.12 45.11
CA TYR A 302 -9.96 25.54 44.87
C TYR A 302 -11.27 26.03 45.49
N TYR A 303 -12.36 25.29 45.23
CA TYR A 303 -13.68 25.68 45.76
C TYR A 303 -13.80 25.48 47.27
N ASP A 304 -13.10 24.49 47.85
CA ASP A 304 -13.05 24.27 49.30
C ASP A 304 -12.30 25.42 49.99
N LYS A 305 -11.15 25.85 49.47
CA LYS A 305 -10.42 27.03 49.95
C LYS A 305 -11.30 28.29 49.84
N ARG A 306 -11.97 28.47 48.71
CA ARG A 306 -12.89 29.61 48.50
C ARG A 306 -14.08 29.59 49.47
N ASN A 307 -14.61 28.42 49.80
CA ASN A 307 -15.66 28.27 50.79
C ASN A 307 -15.16 28.60 52.22
N ALA A 308 -13.95 28.16 52.59
CA ALA A 308 -13.34 28.49 53.87
C ALA A 308 -13.14 30.00 54.05
N VAL A 309 -12.67 30.70 53.01
CA VAL A 309 -12.58 32.16 53.04
C VAL A 309 -13.97 32.79 53.18
N THR A 310 -14.97 32.27 52.53
CA THR A 310 -16.35 32.78 52.62
C THR A 310 -16.95 32.58 54.01
N GLU A 311 -16.54 31.55 54.76
CA GLU A 311 -16.95 31.28 56.15
C GLU A 311 -16.42 32.30 57.13
N SER A 312 -15.30 32.97 56.83
CA SER A 312 -14.73 34.01 57.68
C SER A 312 -15.52 35.34 57.67
N TYR A 313 -16.47 35.48 56.74
CA TYR A 313 -17.34 36.67 56.64
C TYR A 313 -18.76 36.38 57.16
N ALA A 314 -19.24 37.10 58.15
CA ALA A 314 -20.44 36.81 58.93
C ALA A 314 -21.81 36.99 58.20
N TYR A 315 -21.84 37.44 56.94
CA TYR A 315 -23.10 37.70 56.24
C TYR A 315 -23.08 37.10 54.79
N GLY A 316 -24.01 36.22 54.48
CA GLY A 316 -24.24 35.72 53.12
C GLY A 316 -23.62 34.35 52.78
N THR A 317 -23.08 33.65 53.76
CA THR A 317 -22.28 32.41 53.59
C THR A 317 -23.00 31.26 52.86
N GLN A 318 -24.28 31.00 53.17
CA GLN A 318 -25.00 29.87 52.56
C GLN A 318 -25.29 30.08 51.07
N LYS A 319 -25.64 31.30 50.64
CA LYS A 319 -25.87 31.62 49.22
C LYS A 319 -24.57 31.57 48.42
N ALA A 320 -23.47 32.05 49.00
CA ALA A 320 -22.17 31.98 48.36
C ALA A 320 -21.65 30.53 48.21
N LYS A 321 -21.80 29.68 49.25
CA LYS A 321 -21.47 28.25 49.18
C LYS A 321 -22.28 27.52 48.11
N ASN A 322 -23.59 27.76 48.04
CA ASN A 322 -24.46 27.17 47.01
C ASN A 322 -24.03 27.63 45.61
N THR A 323 -23.63 28.89 45.44
CA THR A 323 -23.10 29.41 44.17
C THR A 323 -21.79 28.75 43.80
N ASN A 324 -20.85 28.60 44.73
CA ASN A 324 -19.59 27.91 44.49
C ASN A 324 -19.79 26.44 44.11
N LEU A 325 -20.68 25.73 44.81
CA LEU A 325 -21.00 24.32 44.51
C LEU A 325 -21.63 24.19 43.13
N LYS A 326 -22.53 25.11 42.74
CA LYS A 326 -23.12 25.11 41.40
C LYS A 326 -22.06 25.37 40.34
N GLN A 327 -21.17 26.35 40.53
CA GLN A 327 -20.10 26.63 39.58
C GLN A 327 -19.12 25.44 39.47
N PHE A 328 -18.79 24.79 40.56
CA PHE A 328 -17.98 23.57 40.54
C PHE A 328 -18.63 22.46 39.72
N ALA A 329 -19.91 22.16 39.98
CA ALA A 329 -20.63 21.12 39.27
C ALA A 329 -20.76 21.43 37.75
N GLU A 330 -21.03 22.70 37.39
CA GLU A 330 -21.09 23.12 35.98
C GLU A 330 -19.72 23.02 35.29
N THR A 331 -18.62 23.33 36.01
CA THR A 331 -17.26 23.22 35.50
C THR A 331 -16.86 21.76 35.28
N ILE A 332 -17.15 20.87 36.25
CA ILE A 332 -16.88 19.44 36.10
C ILE A 332 -17.65 18.84 34.94
N ARG A 333 -18.96 19.13 34.84
CA ARG A 333 -19.77 18.66 33.71
C ARG A 333 -19.20 19.12 32.37
N PHE A 334 -18.80 20.38 32.28
CA PHE A 334 -18.18 20.93 31.07
C PHE A 334 -16.89 20.18 30.70
N LEU A 335 -16.02 19.89 31.67
CA LEU A 335 -14.77 19.16 31.44
C LEU A 335 -15.02 17.71 31.04
N GLU A 336 -16.02 17.04 31.64
CA GLU A 336 -16.44 15.68 31.29
C GLU A 336 -17.02 15.62 29.87
N GLU A 337 -17.87 16.58 29.49
CA GLU A 337 -18.43 16.68 28.13
C GLU A 337 -17.35 16.89 27.06
N GLN A 338 -16.22 17.49 27.43
CA GLN A 338 -15.09 17.74 26.52
C GLN A 338 -13.94 16.72 26.66
N ASP A 339 -14.11 15.70 27.53
CA ASP A 339 -13.10 14.68 27.87
C ASP A 339 -11.73 15.24 28.29
N VAL A 340 -11.74 16.33 29.06
CA VAL A 340 -10.54 17.00 29.59
C VAL A 340 -10.41 16.68 31.06
N ARG A 341 -9.38 15.91 31.46
CA ARG A 341 -9.21 15.36 32.81
C ARG A 341 -7.95 15.81 33.52
N THR A 342 -6.93 16.27 32.77
CA THR A 342 -5.63 16.67 33.32
C THR A 342 -5.27 18.11 32.96
N PRO A 343 -4.39 18.78 33.74
CA PRO A 343 -3.91 20.12 33.41
C PRO A 343 -3.20 20.20 32.07
N GLU A 344 -2.51 19.12 31.67
CA GLU A 344 -1.83 19.06 30.37
C GLU A 344 -2.85 19.06 29.23
N GLN A 345 -3.90 18.20 29.31
CA GLN A 345 -4.98 18.17 28.33
C GLN A 345 -5.73 19.51 28.23
N LEU A 346 -5.89 20.20 29.39
CA LEU A 346 -6.46 21.54 29.41
C LEU A 346 -5.60 22.54 28.62
N THR A 347 -4.29 22.45 28.78
CA THR A 347 -3.34 23.33 28.08
C THR A 347 -3.32 23.03 26.58
N GLU A 348 -3.31 21.77 26.21
CA GLU A 348 -3.38 21.32 24.80
C GLU A 348 -4.67 21.83 24.14
N LYS A 349 -5.80 21.75 24.85
CA LYS A 349 -7.10 22.19 24.34
C LYS A 349 -7.16 23.71 24.10
N ILE A 350 -6.54 24.49 25.00
CA ILE A 350 -6.39 25.92 24.81
C ILE A 350 -5.53 26.22 23.58
N GLN A 351 -4.40 25.55 23.40
CA GLN A 351 -3.53 25.73 22.23
C GLN A 351 -4.23 25.36 20.90
N GLU A 352 -5.01 24.27 20.94
CA GLU A 352 -5.83 23.87 19.79
C GLU A 352 -6.83 24.97 19.39
N LEU A 353 -7.57 25.50 20.37
CA LEU A 353 -8.55 26.58 20.13
C LEU A 353 -7.89 27.88 19.68
N ASP A 354 -6.72 28.22 20.21
CA ASP A 354 -5.94 29.39 19.77
C ASP A 354 -5.50 29.24 18.29
N THR A 355 -5.14 28.05 17.89
CA THR A 355 -4.79 27.75 16.49
C THR A 355 -6.02 27.89 15.59
N GLN A 356 -7.14 27.30 15.99
CA GLN A 356 -8.41 27.43 15.26
C GLN A 356 -8.87 28.89 15.16
N LEU A 357 -8.70 29.68 16.23
CA LEU A 357 -9.03 31.10 16.22
C LEU A 357 -8.19 31.91 15.22
N LYS A 358 -6.89 31.61 15.14
CA LYS A 358 -6.01 32.24 14.15
C LYS A 358 -6.43 31.91 12.73
N GLU A 359 -6.77 30.65 12.46
CA GLU A 359 -7.25 30.20 11.14
C GLU A 359 -8.58 30.88 10.76
N VAL A 360 -9.55 30.90 11.67
CA VAL A 360 -10.84 31.54 11.45
C VAL A 360 -10.66 33.05 11.22
N SER A 361 -9.82 33.72 12.01
CA SER A 361 -9.51 35.16 11.86
C SER A 361 -8.84 35.46 10.52
N GLN A 362 -7.92 34.61 10.08
CA GLN A 362 -7.27 34.75 8.78
C GLN A 362 -8.28 34.61 7.63
N ARG A 363 -9.12 33.57 7.67
CA ARG A 363 -10.20 33.37 6.67
C ARG A 363 -11.20 34.51 6.66
N LEU A 364 -11.60 35.00 7.84
CA LEU A 364 -12.50 36.13 7.96
C LEU A 364 -11.92 37.40 7.30
N ASN A 365 -10.65 37.70 7.53
CA ASN A 365 -9.96 38.82 6.91
C ASN A 365 -9.87 38.69 5.39
N GLN A 366 -9.62 37.50 4.88
CA GLN A 366 -9.60 37.20 3.44
C GLN A 366 -10.98 37.47 2.81
N GLN A 367 -12.04 36.91 3.41
CA GLN A 367 -13.41 37.10 2.90
C GLN A 367 -13.89 38.54 2.99
N LEU A 368 -13.52 39.28 4.06
CA LEU A 368 -13.80 40.69 4.18
C LEU A 368 -13.09 41.52 3.11
N SER A 369 -11.86 41.16 2.77
CA SER A 369 -11.12 41.84 1.68
C SER A 369 -11.77 41.56 0.32
N ALA A 370 -12.15 40.32 0.05
CA ALA A 370 -12.87 39.95 -1.17
C ALA A 370 -14.20 40.68 -1.29
N LEU A 371 -14.99 40.73 -0.22
CA LEU A 371 -16.27 41.48 -0.20
C LEU A 371 -16.08 42.99 -0.46
N ARG A 372 -15.02 43.58 0.12
CA ARG A 372 -14.69 44.98 -0.15
C ARG A 372 -14.37 45.24 -1.63
N SER A 373 -13.64 44.34 -2.27
CA SER A 373 -13.31 44.40 -3.69
C SER A 373 -14.57 44.33 -4.56
N VAL A 374 -15.44 43.35 -4.30
CA VAL A 374 -16.70 43.16 -5.04
C VAL A 374 -17.63 44.39 -4.84
N ASN A 375 -17.75 44.88 -3.60
CA ASN A 375 -18.54 46.08 -3.30
C ASN A 375 -17.98 47.33 -3.96
N SER A 376 -16.65 47.45 -4.07
CA SER A 376 -16.00 48.53 -4.82
C SER A 376 -16.40 48.51 -6.30
N ASN A 377 -16.45 47.34 -6.90
CA ASN A 377 -16.87 47.16 -8.29
C ASN A 377 -18.36 47.52 -8.48
N LEU A 378 -19.23 47.08 -7.56
CA LEU A 378 -20.66 47.42 -7.58
C LEU A 378 -20.88 48.94 -7.39
N TYR A 379 -20.11 49.57 -6.50
CA TYR A 379 -20.16 50.99 -6.30
C TYR A 379 -19.66 51.75 -7.55
N ALA A 380 -18.54 51.37 -8.11
CA ALA A 380 -18.02 51.94 -9.34
C ALA A 380 -19.01 51.78 -10.50
N MET A 381 -19.69 50.66 -10.61
CA MET A 381 -20.74 50.46 -11.61
C MET A 381 -21.88 51.46 -11.44
N LYS A 382 -22.38 51.62 -10.20
CA LYS A 382 -23.44 52.60 -9.91
C LYS A 382 -23.01 54.02 -10.25
N GLU A 383 -21.84 54.44 -9.77
CA GLU A 383 -21.27 55.78 -10.05
C GLU A 383 -21.06 55.98 -11.55
N TYR A 384 -20.62 54.97 -12.29
CA TYR A 384 -20.44 55.05 -13.75
C TYR A 384 -21.74 55.32 -14.48
N PHE A 385 -22.81 54.60 -14.14
CA PHE A 385 -24.10 54.81 -14.80
C PHE A 385 -24.74 56.16 -14.41
N GLU A 386 -24.56 56.64 -13.17
CA GLU A 386 -25.03 57.95 -12.71
C GLU A 386 -24.28 59.11 -13.39
N THR A 387 -22.97 58.99 -13.60
CA THR A 387 -22.13 60.09 -14.11
C THR A 387 -21.92 60.03 -15.64
N ARG A 388 -22.18 58.89 -16.26
CA ARG A 388 -22.05 58.70 -17.72
C ARG A 388 -22.84 59.71 -18.56
N PRO A 389 -24.07 60.14 -18.22
CA PRO A 389 -24.79 61.14 -18.97
C PRO A 389 -24.03 62.45 -19.08
N VAL A 390 -23.42 62.90 -17.98
CA VAL A 390 -22.63 64.17 -17.93
C VAL A 390 -21.39 64.08 -18.84
N TYR A 391 -20.73 62.92 -18.80
CA TYR A 391 -19.59 62.67 -19.70
C TYR A 391 -20.00 62.62 -21.18
N LEU A 392 -21.14 62.05 -21.51
CA LEU A 392 -21.65 61.99 -22.87
C LEU A 392 -22.05 63.42 -23.36
N GLU A 393 -22.55 64.27 -22.47
CA GLU A 393 -22.84 65.66 -22.76
C GLU A 393 -21.55 66.43 -23.01
N LEU A 394 -20.53 66.31 -22.18
CA LEU A 394 -19.21 66.88 -22.39
C LEU A 394 -18.63 66.47 -23.77
N LYS A 395 -18.83 65.22 -24.19
CA LYS A 395 -18.32 64.68 -25.46
C LYS A 395 -18.97 65.30 -26.67
N LYS A 396 -20.25 65.74 -26.55
CA LYS A 396 -21.02 66.40 -27.61
C LYS A 396 -20.77 67.90 -27.70
N LYS A 397 -20.20 68.53 -26.65
CA LYS A 397 -19.96 70.02 -26.61
C LYS A 397 -18.73 70.37 -27.45
N TYR A 398 -18.91 71.32 -28.37
CA TYR A 398 -17.83 71.90 -29.15
C TYR A 398 -17.34 73.21 -28.54
N PHE A 399 -18.23 74.05 -27.87
CA PHE A 399 -17.91 75.31 -27.23
C PHE A 399 -18.19 75.21 -25.72
N GLY A 400 -17.39 75.93 -24.91
CA GLY A 400 -17.58 76.07 -23.46
C GLY A 400 -17.20 74.77 -22.66
N ARG A 401 -16.37 73.93 -23.23
CA ARG A 401 -15.97 72.63 -22.61
C ARG A 401 -15.25 72.79 -21.27
N GLU A 402 -14.40 73.81 -21.14
CA GLU A 402 -13.63 73.97 -19.89
C GLU A 402 -14.54 74.51 -18.75
N LYS A 403 -15.47 75.43 -19.04
CA LYS A 403 -16.47 75.88 -18.07
C LYS A 403 -17.34 74.69 -17.59
N PHE A 404 -17.81 73.88 -18.51
CA PHE A 404 -18.62 72.69 -18.21
C PHE A 404 -17.83 71.64 -17.37
N LYS A 405 -16.54 71.46 -17.63
CA LYS A 405 -15.69 70.61 -16.83
C LYS A 405 -15.53 71.06 -15.40
N GLU A 406 -15.42 72.35 -15.18
CA GLU A 406 -15.30 72.92 -13.86
C GLU A 406 -16.63 72.88 -13.08
N GLU A 407 -17.76 73.12 -13.74
CA GLU A 407 -19.10 73.00 -13.17
C GLU A 407 -19.44 71.56 -12.78
N HIS A 408 -18.99 70.59 -13.56
CA HIS A 408 -19.26 69.17 -13.37
C HIS A 408 -18.02 68.36 -12.95
N LYS A 409 -17.08 68.97 -12.27
CA LYS A 409 -15.80 68.36 -11.90
C LYS A 409 -15.92 67.11 -11.06
N LYS A 410 -16.89 67.05 -10.14
CA LYS A 410 -17.15 65.91 -9.29
C LYS A 410 -17.67 64.72 -10.11
N GLU A 411 -18.67 64.91 -10.93
CA GLU A 411 -19.30 63.90 -11.76
C GLU A 411 -18.30 63.32 -12.78
N LEU A 412 -17.51 64.18 -13.43
CA LEU A 412 -16.51 63.79 -14.38
C LEU A 412 -15.35 62.99 -13.70
N SER A 413 -14.93 63.48 -12.52
CA SER A 413 -13.94 62.71 -11.72
C SER A 413 -14.46 61.35 -11.31
N GLY A 414 -15.73 61.29 -10.89
CA GLY A 414 -16.42 60.02 -10.58
C GLY A 414 -16.49 59.08 -11.79
N TYR A 415 -16.86 59.65 -12.96
CA TYR A 415 -16.88 58.87 -14.20
C TYR A 415 -15.52 58.25 -14.54
N TYR A 416 -14.44 59.01 -14.57
CA TYR A 416 -13.13 58.51 -14.93
C TYR A 416 -12.58 57.49 -13.93
N ARG A 417 -12.84 57.68 -12.63
CA ARG A 417 -12.46 56.74 -11.60
C ARG A 417 -13.20 55.41 -11.75
N SER A 418 -14.52 55.50 -11.90
CA SER A 418 -15.38 54.31 -12.04
C SER A 418 -15.14 53.57 -13.35
N GLU A 419 -14.92 54.33 -14.46
CA GLU A 419 -14.55 53.73 -15.75
C GLU A 419 -13.24 52.89 -15.66
N ARG A 420 -12.23 53.42 -14.96
CA ARG A 420 -10.96 52.71 -14.75
C ARG A 420 -11.16 51.41 -13.99
N ILE A 421 -11.89 51.43 -12.86
CA ILE A 421 -12.17 50.26 -12.04
C ILE A 421 -12.94 49.22 -12.84
N LEU A 422 -13.95 49.66 -13.61
CA LEU A 422 -14.76 48.75 -14.40
C LEU A 422 -13.97 48.10 -15.53
N LYS A 423 -13.10 48.84 -16.23
CA LYS A 423 -12.27 48.30 -17.32
C LYS A 423 -11.35 47.17 -16.87
N GLU A 424 -10.86 47.22 -15.63
CA GLU A 424 -10.02 46.20 -15.04
C GLU A 424 -10.80 44.92 -14.63
N ASN A 425 -12.14 45.00 -14.56
CA ASN A 425 -13.01 43.98 -14.00
C ASN A 425 -14.16 43.57 -14.94
N LEU A 426 -14.01 43.77 -16.28
CA LEU A 426 -14.96 43.26 -17.27
C LEU A 426 -14.90 41.75 -17.40
N ASP A 427 -16.02 41.15 -17.80
CA ASP A 427 -16.04 39.74 -18.16
C ASP A 427 -15.26 39.47 -19.48
N PRO A 428 -14.97 38.20 -19.83
CA PRO A 428 -14.28 37.88 -21.08
C PRO A 428 -15.02 38.36 -22.35
N SER A 429 -16.31 38.69 -22.26
CA SER A 429 -17.10 39.26 -23.35
C SER A 429 -17.07 40.78 -23.39
N GLY A 430 -16.34 41.44 -22.50
CA GLY A 430 -16.23 42.88 -22.38
C GLY A 430 -17.45 43.57 -21.73
N LYS A 431 -18.31 42.82 -21.04
CA LYS A 431 -19.49 43.34 -20.34
C LYS A 431 -19.25 43.43 -18.82
N ILE A 432 -20.01 44.32 -18.17
CA ILE A 432 -20.01 44.43 -16.71
C ILE A 432 -20.79 43.23 -16.11
N PRO A 433 -20.16 42.34 -15.32
CA PRO A 433 -20.81 41.15 -14.80
C PRO A 433 -21.61 41.43 -13.50
N GLU A 434 -22.53 42.36 -13.52
CA GLU A 434 -23.32 42.78 -12.36
C GLU A 434 -23.99 41.63 -11.61
N GLY A 435 -24.61 40.72 -12.36
CA GLY A 435 -25.31 39.58 -11.76
C GLY A 435 -24.36 38.59 -11.06
N GLN A 436 -23.13 38.51 -11.53
CA GLN A 436 -22.08 37.71 -10.88
C GLN A 436 -21.62 38.37 -9.59
N TRP A 437 -21.28 39.66 -9.64
CA TRP A 437 -20.84 40.44 -8.45
C TRP A 437 -21.89 40.44 -7.33
N LYS A 438 -23.18 40.61 -7.68
CA LYS A 438 -24.25 40.54 -6.67
C LYS A 438 -24.35 39.18 -6.01
N ARG A 439 -24.24 38.10 -6.76
CA ARG A 439 -24.25 36.73 -6.21
C ARG A 439 -23.02 36.48 -5.34
N GLU A 440 -21.85 36.89 -5.81
CA GLU A 440 -20.59 36.76 -5.08
C GLU A 440 -20.61 37.57 -3.76
N ALA A 441 -21.10 38.83 -3.78
CA ALA A 441 -21.26 39.61 -2.57
C ALA A 441 -22.22 38.99 -1.55
N ALA A 442 -23.30 38.36 -2.03
CA ALA A 442 -24.25 37.64 -1.19
C ALA A 442 -23.60 36.40 -0.55
N SER A 443 -22.94 35.55 -1.35
CA SER A 443 -22.21 34.36 -0.87
C SER A 443 -21.13 34.72 0.14
N LEU A 444 -20.29 35.72 -0.15
CA LEU A 444 -19.26 36.20 0.78
C LEU A 444 -19.87 36.76 2.09
N SER A 445 -21.02 37.40 2.02
CA SER A 445 -21.70 37.91 3.21
C SER A 445 -22.24 36.78 4.10
N GLU A 446 -22.75 35.70 3.51
CA GLU A 446 -23.18 34.53 4.25
C GLU A 446 -21.99 33.78 4.91
N GLU A 447 -20.89 33.61 4.17
CA GLU A 447 -19.66 33.03 4.68
C GLU A 447 -19.06 33.83 5.84
N ILE A 448 -19.02 35.20 5.71
CA ILE A 448 -18.55 36.10 6.76
C ILE A 448 -19.44 35.98 8.01
N ALA A 449 -20.75 35.86 7.83
CA ALA A 449 -21.68 35.69 8.95
C ALA A 449 -21.43 34.33 9.68
N ALA A 450 -21.19 33.27 8.92
CA ALA A 450 -20.85 31.94 9.48
C ALA A 450 -19.51 32.00 10.25
N LEU A 451 -18.46 32.54 9.65
CA LEU A 451 -17.15 32.71 10.28
C LEU A 451 -17.21 33.57 11.55
N ARG A 452 -17.99 34.65 11.58
CA ARG A 452 -18.20 35.45 12.79
C ARG A 452 -18.92 34.68 13.91
N LYS A 453 -19.82 33.81 13.56
CA LYS A 453 -20.50 32.94 14.53
C LYS A 453 -19.52 31.92 15.14
N GLU A 454 -18.68 31.35 14.31
CA GLU A 454 -17.63 30.43 14.71
C GLU A 454 -16.57 31.09 15.59
N ASP A 455 -16.08 32.27 15.21
CA ASP A 455 -15.16 33.11 15.99
C ASP A 455 -15.70 33.39 17.39
N LYS A 456 -16.95 33.83 17.50
CA LYS A 456 -17.62 34.02 18.81
C LYS A 456 -17.71 32.74 19.64
N ARG A 457 -17.95 31.61 19.00
CA ARG A 457 -18.03 30.30 19.67
C ARG A 457 -16.67 29.91 20.25
N ILE A 458 -15.60 30.03 19.43
CA ILE A 458 -14.23 29.69 19.88
C ILE A 458 -13.81 30.61 21.03
N HIS A 459 -14.04 31.90 20.93
CA HIS A 459 -13.76 32.85 22.02
C HIS A 459 -14.52 32.52 23.33
N ALA A 460 -15.78 32.10 23.22
CA ALA A 460 -16.55 31.71 24.38
C ALA A 460 -16.00 30.44 25.05
N MET A 461 -15.50 29.49 24.25
CA MET A 461 -14.86 28.28 24.77
C MET A 461 -13.49 28.60 25.38
N LEU A 462 -12.66 29.40 24.72
CA LEU A 462 -11.36 29.83 25.25
C LEU A 462 -11.49 30.48 26.62
N ARG A 463 -12.41 31.44 26.78
CA ARG A 463 -12.65 32.10 28.09
C ARG A 463 -13.02 31.10 29.19
N LYS A 464 -13.76 30.04 28.86
CA LYS A 464 -14.10 29.00 29.85
C LYS A 464 -12.87 28.21 30.26
N TYR A 465 -12.08 27.76 29.29
CA TYR A 465 -10.87 26.97 29.56
C TYR A 465 -9.80 27.78 30.28
N GLU A 466 -9.57 29.04 29.87
CA GLU A 466 -8.65 29.96 30.55
C GLU A 466 -9.08 30.26 31.99
N GLY A 467 -10.39 30.43 32.21
CA GLY A 467 -10.92 30.57 33.58
C GLY A 467 -10.65 29.37 34.46
N ILE A 468 -10.78 28.16 33.90
CA ILE A 468 -10.47 26.91 34.62
C ILE A 468 -8.95 26.82 34.86
N LYS A 469 -8.13 27.11 33.85
CA LYS A 469 -6.68 27.12 33.94
C LYS A 469 -6.19 28.04 35.07
N ASN A 470 -6.70 29.26 35.11
CA ASN A 470 -6.34 30.23 36.17
C ASN A 470 -6.70 29.72 37.56
N HIS A 471 -7.83 29.01 37.74
CA HIS A 471 -8.19 28.41 39.03
C HIS A 471 -7.24 27.28 39.44
N VAL A 472 -6.77 26.50 38.47
CA VAL A 472 -5.81 25.39 38.73
C VAL A 472 -4.41 25.95 39.01
N GLU A 473 -3.94 26.91 38.24
CA GLU A 473 -2.62 27.53 38.41
C GLU A 473 -2.48 28.28 39.74
N ALA A 474 -3.55 28.92 40.18
CA ALA A 474 -3.57 29.59 41.50
C ALA A 474 -3.28 28.62 42.66
N LEU A 475 -3.68 27.35 42.50
CA LEU A 475 -3.37 26.31 43.51
C LEU A 475 -1.97 25.71 43.33
N MET A 476 -1.52 25.55 42.10
CA MET A 476 -0.19 24.97 41.81
C MET A 476 0.95 25.89 42.26
N THR A 477 0.73 27.20 42.27
CA THR A 477 1.72 28.19 42.76
C THR A 477 1.81 28.23 44.28
N GLU A 478 0.73 27.90 45.00
CA GLU A 478 0.74 27.83 46.49
C GLU A 478 1.29 26.48 47.04
N GLU A 479 1.19 25.40 46.24
CA GLU A 479 1.65 24.05 46.61
C GLU A 479 3.11 23.74 46.18
N GLY A 480 3.87 24.73 45.71
CA GLY A 480 5.19 24.57 45.10
C GLY A 480 6.27 23.86 45.95
N GLU A 481 6.03 23.61 47.26
CA GLU A 481 6.91 22.82 48.13
C GLU A 481 6.48 21.34 48.22
N GLY A 482 5.23 20.98 47.95
CA GLY A 482 4.72 19.60 48.02
C GLY A 482 4.91 18.79 46.74
N VAL A 483 5.00 19.45 45.60
CA VAL A 483 5.05 18.81 44.25
C VAL A 483 6.42 18.16 43.99
N SER A 484 7.49 18.66 44.58
CA SER A 484 8.86 18.12 44.44
C SER A 484 8.98 16.66 44.87
N LEU A 485 8.31 16.26 45.95
CA LEU A 485 8.34 14.88 46.46
C LEU A 485 7.52 13.91 45.62
N LEU A 486 6.39 14.37 45.06
CA LEU A 486 5.54 13.59 44.13
C LEU A 486 6.20 13.40 42.75
N GLU A 487 6.90 14.41 42.24
CA GLU A 487 7.63 14.29 40.97
C GLU A 487 8.86 13.38 41.09
N THR A 488 9.55 13.38 42.20
CA THR A 488 10.70 12.49 42.43
C THR A 488 10.25 11.03 42.50
N ASN A 489 9.21 10.72 43.23
CA ASN A 489 8.60 9.38 43.30
C ASN A 489 8.01 8.95 41.93
N LYS A 490 7.47 9.89 41.12
CA LYS A 490 7.01 9.61 39.73
C LYS A 490 8.14 9.23 38.80
N ARG A 491 9.27 9.94 38.85
CA ARG A 491 10.44 9.65 38.00
C ARG A 491 11.04 8.29 38.30
N GLU A 492 11.15 7.91 39.56
CA GLU A 492 11.62 6.59 39.97
C GLU A 492 10.69 5.48 39.51
N TYR A 493 9.38 5.59 39.70
CA TYR A 493 8.40 4.59 39.29
C TYR A 493 8.31 4.43 37.77
N VAL A 494 8.37 5.52 36.99
CA VAL A 494 8.39 5.48 35.50
C VAL A 494 9.68 4.86 35.00
N THR A 495 10.80 5.06 35.67
CA THR A 495 12.09 4.48 35.30
C THR A 495 12.11 2.99 35.56
N GLU A 496 11.66 2.54 36.71
CA GLU A 496 11.53 1.11 37.08
C GLU A 496 10.57 0.37 36.15
N THR A 497 9.43 1.00 35.78
CA THR A 497 8.44 0.39 34.87
C THR A 497 8.96 0.29 33.43
N LYS A 498 9.70 1.30 32.96
CA LYS A 498 10.35 1.27 31.65
C LYS A 498 11.46 0.23 31.57
N GLU A 499 12.20 0.01 32.63
CA GLU A 499 13.23 -1.04 32.74
C GLU A 499 12.60 -2.44 32.78
N ALA A 500 11.52 -2.64 33.52
CA ALA A 500 10.77 -3.90 33.55
C ALA A 500 10.21 -4.27 32.16
N VAL A 501 9.67 -3.31 31.42
CA VAL A 501 9.19 -3.52 30.04
C VAL A 501 10.34 -3.77 29.05
N ARG A 502 11.51 -3.18 29.27
CA ARG A 502 12.73 -3.43 28.47
C ARG A 502 13.29 -4.83 28.67
N THR A 503 13.22 -5.35 29.87
CA THR A 503 13.68 -6.72 30.21
C THR A 503 12.74 -7.81 29.72
N MET A 504 11.47 -7.49 29.45
CA MET A 504 10.46 -8.42 28.90
C MET A 504 10.50 -8.55 27.36
N LYS A 505 11.31 -7.77 26.63
CA LYS A 505 11.49 -8.01 25.18
C LYS A 505 12.26 -9.32 24.99
N PRO A 506 11.74 -10.29 24.21
CA PRO A 506 12.44 -11.54 23.99
C PRO A 506 13.79 -11.26 23.34
N LYS A 507 14.87 -11.67 23.99
CA LYS A 507 16.22 -11.67 23.41
C LYS A 507 16.16 -12.48 22.13
N LYS A 508 16.51 -11.89 20.98
CA LYS A 508 16.75 -12.62 19.75
C LYS A 508 17.79 -13.72 20.03
N LYS A 509 17.37 -14.96 20.12
CA LYS A 509 18.29 -16.09 20.17
C LYS A 509 18.93 -16.21 18.79
N HIS A 510 20.19 -15.81 18.69
CA HIS A 510 21.08 -16.34 17.67
C HIS A 510 21.21 -17.85 17.95
N HIS A 511 20.54 -18.68 17.20
CA HIS A 511 20.90 -20.08 17.06
C HIS A 511 21.81 -20.19 15.85
N GLY A 512 23.10 -20.17 16.11
CA GLY A 512 24.03 -20.92 15.33
C GLY A 512 23.74 -22.40 15.60
N MET A 513 23.42 -23.14 14.61
CA MET A 513 23.51 -24.59 14.59
C MET A 513 24.24 -24.95 13.30
N GLU A 514 25.52 -25.20 13.47
CA GLU A 514 26.25 -26.16 12.63
C GLU A 514 25.56 -27.52 12.76
N LEU A 515 25.15 -28.08 11.66
CA LEU A 515 25.34 -29.47 11.20
C LEU A 515 24.61 -29.63 9.87
#